data_461e79aedb98d126bfd221e62925e70f
#
_entry.id   461e79aedb98d126bfd221e62925e70f
#
_cell.length_a   1.000
_cell.length_b   1.000
_cell.length_c   1.000
_cell.angle_alpha   90.00
_cell.angle_beta   90.00
_cell.angle_gamma   90.00
#
_symmetry.space_group_name_H-M   'P 1'
#
loop_
_entity.id
_entity.type
_entity.pdbx_description
1 polymer ?
#
loop_
_entity_poly.entity_id
_entity_poly.type
_entity_poly.pdbx_seq_one_letter_code
_entity_poly.pdbx_strand_id
1 'polypeptide(L)'
;PETYPDVEDLEDLRDLGVTINIFAGQTYAEIFVAQGVLSADQIDPSYDATPARFIAEQGAIAQQGFASSEPYAYKNVYEEWGKDVAITLLNDNGFPIYSQTIAIKPSMKDEMDACLTELVPIFQQSVVSYHEDPARTNAMIVDINVQYDDGWVYTAGNAEFATAAMAEYGLVGNGPDAIVGNMDTDRIQEMLDAIALAGLEHDESLTPADLVTNEY
;
A
#
# COMPACT_ATOMS: atom_id res chain seq x y z
N PRO A 1 -4.92 12.90 -14.42
CA PRO A 1 -4.28 14.20 -14.74
C PRO A 1 -5.10 15.07 -15.69
N GLU A 2 -5.76 14.48 -16.70
CA GLU A 2 -6.53 15.28 -17.67
C GLU A 2 -7.82 15.84 -17.07
N THR A 3 -8.52 15.06 -16.25
CA THR A 3 -9.80 15.44 -15.64
C THR A 3 -9.61 16.43 -14.50
N TYR A 4 -8.60 16.21 -13.69
CA TYR A 4 -8.27 17.02 -12.52
C TYR A 4 -6.78 17.38 -12.53
N PRO A 5 -6.36 18.37 -13.32
CA PRO A 5 -4.95 18.71 -13.53
C PRO A 5 -4.26 19.32 -12.29
N ASP A 6 -5.04 19.92 -11.40
CA ASP A 6 -4.54 20.67 -10.25
C ASP A 6 -4.67 19.90 -8.94
N VAL A 7 -5.08 18.61 -8.98
CA VAL A 7 -5.18 17.76 -7.79
C VAL A 7 -3.80 17.21 -7.43
N GLU A 8 -3.38 17.44 -6.20
CA GLU A 8 -2.10 16.97 -5.64
C GLU A 8 -2.31 15.93 -4.52
N ASP A 9 -3.40 16.06 -3.73
CA ASP A 9 -3.67 15.23 -2.55
C ASP A 9 -5.16 14.82 -2.43
N LEU A 10 -5.50 14.13 -1.33
CA LEU A 10 -6.88 13.71 -1.07
C LEU A 10 -7.79 14.86 -0.63
N GLU A 11 -7.25 15.92 -0.02
CA GLU A 11 -8.04 17.08 0.37
C GLU A 11 -8.56 17.84 -0.85
N ASP A 12 -7.77 17.93 -1.90
CA ASP A 12 -8.21 18.49 -3.18
C ASP A 12 -9.38 17.69 -3.77
N LEU A 13 -9.32 16.35 -3.70
CA LEU A 13 -10.43 15.49 -4.12
C LEU A 13 -11.68 15.70 -3.26
N ARG A 14 -11.49 15.92 -1.95
CA ARG A 14 -12.60 16.28 -1.04
C ARG A 14 -13.26 17.57 -1.48
N ASP A 15 -12.48 18.62 -1.70
CA ASP A 15 -12.99 19.95 -2.02
C ASP A 15 -13.69 20.00 -3.38
N LEU A 16 -13.30 19.12 -4.29
CA LEU A 16 -13.96 18.94 -5.59
C LEU A 16 -15.18 17.99 -5.53
N GLY A 17 -15.43 17.33 -4.41
CA GLY A 17 -16.53 16.36 -4.27
C GLY A 17 -16.36 15.11 -5.14
N VAL A 18 -15.12 14.70 -5.40
CA VAL A 18 -14.82 13.53 -6.24
C VAL A 18 -15.16 12.24 -5.50
N THR A 19 -15.87 11.33 -6.15
CA THR A 19 -16.15 9.99 -5.60
C THR A 19 -14.87 9.18 -5.46
N ILE A 20 -14.70 8.55 -4.30
CA ILE A 20 -13.54 7.69 -3.97
C ILE A 20 -14.01 6.23 -3.95
N ASN A 21 -13.69 5.48 -5.00
CA ASN A 21 -14.09 4.09 -5.16
C ASN A 21 -13.06 3.16 -4.51
N ILE A 22 -13.48 2.46 -3.46
CA ILE A 22 -12.62 1.62 -2.60
C ILE A 22 -13.26 0.26 -2.33
N PHE A 23 -12.51 -0.69 -1.83
CA PHE A 23 -13.07 -1.90 -1.25
C PHE A 23 -13.92 -1.59 -0.01
N ALA A 24 -14.96 -2.36 0.21
CA ALA A 24 -15.73 -2.28 1.44
C ALA A 24 -14.89 -2.61 2.68
N GLY A 25 -15.12 -1.87 3.77
CA GLY A 25 -14.48 -2.14 5.06
C GLY A 25 -13.01 -1.68 5.16
N GLN A 26 -12.61 -0.70 4.35
CA GLN A 26 -11.27 -0.13 4.42
C GLN A 26 -11.14 0.86 5.59
N THR A 27 -10.35 0.49 6.59
CA THR A 27 -10.11 1.28 7.81
C THR A 27 -9.56 2.67 7.52
N TYR A 28 -8.69 2.82 6.50
CA TYR A 28 -8.14 4.13 6.15
C TYR A 28 -9.20 5.14 5.75
N ALA A 29 -10.31 4.69 5.15
CA ALA A 29 -11.38 5.61 4.77
C ALA A 29 -12.08 6.22 5.99
N GLU A 30 -12.31 5.42 7.05
CA GLU A 30 -12.88 5.89 8.30
C GLU A 30 -11.93 6.88 9.00
N ILE A 31 -10.62 6.60 8.99
CA ILE A 31 -9.59 7.48 9.53
C ILE A 31 -9.55 8.81 8.76
N PHE A 32 -9.51 8.79 7.43
CA PHE A 32 -9.51 10.03 6.62
C PHE A 32 -10.77 10.87 6.80
N VAL A 33 -11.92 10.24 6.99
CA VAL A 33 -13.15 10.96 7.32
C VAL A 33 -13.04 11.60 8.70
N ALA A 34 -12.54 10.90 9.70
CA ALA A 34 -12.35 11.43 11.05
C ALA A 34 -11.31 12.57 11.10
N GLN A 35 -10.26 12.50 10.30
CA GLN A 35 -9.25 13.54 10.15
C GLN A 35 -9.75 14.74 9.31
N GLY A 36 -10.87 14.60 8.61
CA GLY A 36 -11.39 15.62 7.68
C GLY A 36 -10.64 15.68 6.35
N VAL A 37 -9.81 14.69 6.03
CA VAL A 37 -9.10 14.56 4.74
C VAL A 37 -10.09 14.18 3.62
N LEU A 38 -11.09 13.35 3.92
CA LEU A 38 -12.18 13.00 3.01
C LEU A 38 -13.55 13.26 3.65
N SER A 39 -14.59 13.36 2.84
CA SER A 39 -15.98 13.41 3.30
C SER A 39 -16.63 12.03 3.18
N ALA A 40 -17.47 11.67 4.15
CA ALA A 40 -18.12 10.34 4.19
C ALA A 40 -19.00 10.05 2.96
N ASP A 41 -19.63 11.08 2.39
CA ASP A 41 -20.48 10.99 1.22
C ASP A 41 -19.74 10.78 -0.11
N GLN A 42 -18.41 10.95 -0.11
CA GLN A 42 -17.56 10.66 -1.27
C GLN A 42 -17.16 9.18 -1.34
N ILE A 43 -17.25 8.45 -0.22
CA ILE A 43 -16.77 7.07 -0.15
C ILE A 43 -17.76 6.12 -0.83
N ASP A 44 -17.30 5.43 -1.84
CA ASP A 44 -18.04 4.40 -2.55
C ASP A 44 -17.36 3.03 -2.36
N PRO A 45 -17.92 2.14 -1.52
CA PRO A 45 -17.32 0.86 -1.17
C PRO A 45 -17.61 -0.25 -2.21
N SER A 46 -17.77 0.10 -3.47
CA SER A 46 -18.14 -0.85 -4.53
C SER A 46 -16.97 -1.28 -5.42
N TYR A 47 -15.73 -0.97 -5.06
CA TYR A 47 -14.57 -1.39 -5.83
C TYR A 47 -14.45 -2.93 -5.86
N ASP A 48 -14.26 -3.48 -7.03
CA ASP A 48 -14.25 -4.93 -7.31
C ASP A 48 -12.90 -5.47 -7.83
N ALA A 49 -11.83 -4.70 -7.64
CA ALA A 49 -10.48 -4.96 -8.15
C ALA A 49 -10.33 -4.84 -9.68
N THR A 50 -11.33 -4.27 -10.37
CA THR A 50 -11.24 -4.05 -11.83
C THR A 50 -11.16 -2.57 -12.18
N PRO A 51 -10.56 -2.20 -13.33
CA PRO A 51 -10.51 -0.82 -13.81
C PRO A 51 -11.82 -0.37 -14.46
N ALA A 52 -12.80 -1.26 -14.59
CA ALA A 52 -13.96 -1.05 -15.46
C ALA A 52 -14.73 0.23 -15.14
N ARG A 53 -14.98 0.50 -13.85
CA ARG A 53 -15.72 1.68 -13.45
C ARG A 53 -14.92 2.97 -13.67
N PHE A 54 -13.64 3.00 -13.29
CA PHE A 54 -12.77 4.15 -13.51
C PHE A 54 -12.70 4.53 -14.99
N ILE A 55 -12.59 3.53 -15.87
CA ILE A 55 -12.57 3.70 -17.32
C ILE A 55 -13.93 4.20 -17.83
N ALA A 56 -15.04 3.59 -17.39
CA ALA A 56 -16.39 3.99 -17.79
C ALA A 56 -16.73 5.44 -17.38
N GLU A 57 -16.30 5.86 -16.21
CA GLU A 57 -16.43 7.23 -15.68
C GLU A 57 -15.39 8.20 -16.26
N GLN A 58 -14.53 7.72 -17.17
CA GLN A 58 -13.48 8.52 -17.84
C GLN A 58 -12.55 9.27 -16.88
N GLY A 59 -12.24 8.66 -15.72
CA GLY A 59 -11.40 9.24 -14.68
C GLY A 59 -12.08 10.38 -13.91
N ALA A 60 -13.40 10.45 -13.90
CA ALA A 60 -14.15 11.41 -13.08
C ALA A 60 -14.27 10.97 -11.62
N ILE A 61 -13.81 9.77 -11.28
CA ILE A 61 -13.70 9.26 -9.91
C ILE A 61 -12.23 9.01 -9.57
N ALA A 62 -11.90 8.96 -8.28
CA ALA A 62 -10.66 8.38 -7.82
C ALA A 62 -10.91 6.92 -7.42
N GLN A 63 -9.90 6.07 -7.53
CA GLN A 63 -10.00 4.64 -7.27
C GLN A 63 -8.81 4.18 -6.44
N GLN A 64 -9.07 3.29 -5.48
CA GLN A 64 -8.02 2.58 -4.75
C GLN A 64 -7.15 1.77 -5.71
N GLY A 65 -5.84 1.72 -5.41
CA GLY A 65 -4.89 0.92 -6.18
C GLY A 65 -3.54 0.84 -5.48
N PHE A 66 -2.59 0.21 -6.14
CA PHE A 66 -1.21 0.10 -5.69
C PHE A 66 -0.29 0.94 -6.58
N ALA A 67 0.48 1.85 -6.00
CA ALA A 67 1.41 2.72 -6.72
C ALA A 67 2.43 1.93 -7.57
N SER A 68 2.71 0.69 -7.18
CA SER A 68 3.60 -0.22 -7.91
C SER A 68 2.94 -1.05 -9.01
N SER A 69 1.66 -0.88 -9.28
CA SER A 69 0.92 -1.72 -10.25
C SER A 69 0.05 -0.90 -11.19
N GLU A 70 -0.97 -0.23 -10.66
CA GLU A 70 -2.04 0.40 -11.46
C GLU A 70 -1.52 1.45 -12.44
N PRO A 71 -0.55 2.33 -12.13
CA PRO A 71 -0.09 3.31 -13.11
C PRO A 71 0.45 2.67 -14.40
N TYR A 72 1.16 1.55 -14.27
CA TYR A 72 1.62 0.79 -15.42
C TYR A 72 0.45 0.12 -16.16
N ALA A 73 -0.45 -0.52 -15.42
CA ALA A 73 -1.57 -1.26 -15.99
C ALA A 73 -2.51 -0.32 -16.77
N TYR A 74 -2.87 0.83 -16.23
CA TYR A 74 -3.69 1.81 -16.92
C TYR A 74 -3.06 2.30 -18.21
N LYS A 75 -1.75 2.53 -18.22
CA LYS A 75 -1.04 3.03 -19.40
C LYS A 75 -0.81 1.98 -20.47
N ASN A 76 -0.50 0.73 -20.07
CA ASN A 76 0.11 -0.25 -20.97
C ASN A 76 -0.72 -1.54 -21.15
N VAL A 77 -1.65 -1.84 -20.24
CA VAL A 77 -2.42 -3.09 -20.23
C VAL A 77 -3.87 -2.86 -20.59
N TYR A 78 -4.49 -1.81 -20.07
CA TYR A 78 -5.90 -1.52 -20.34
C TYR A 78 -6.02 -0.63 -21.60
N GLU A 79 -6.20 -1.28 -22.74
CA GLU A 79 -6.25 -0.60 -24.07
C GLU A 79 -7.35 0.48 -24.13
N GLU A 80 -8.45 0.29 -23.40
CA GLU A 80 -9.57 1.23 -23.33
C GLU A 80 -9.19 2.56 -22.64
N TRP A 81 -8.12 2.55 -21.83
CA TRP A 81 -7.59 3.74 -21.20
C TRP A 81 -6.32 4.25 -21.87
N GLY A 82 -5.23 3.47 -21.88
CA GLY A 82 -4.02 3.70 -22.66
C GLY A 82 -3.23 4.96 -22.33
N LYS A 83 -3.39 5.54 -21.12
CA LYS A 83 -2.73 6.78 -20.73
C LYS A 83 -2.36 6.79 -19.25
N ASP A 84 -1.57 7.80 -18.84
CA ASP A 84 -1.13 7.94 -17.47
C ASP A 84 -2.32 8.25 -16.52
N VAL A 85 -2.19 7.82 -15.27
CA VAL A 85 -3.03 8.23 -14.14
C VAL A 85 -2.17 9.00 -13.13
N ALA A 86 -2.78 9.90 -12.38
CA ALA A 86 -2.16 10.50 -11.20
C ALA A 86 -2.37 9.58 -10.00
N ILE A 87 -1.43 9.59 -9.07
CA ILE A 87 -1.53 8.87 -7.81
C ILE A 87 -1.20 9.80 -6.64
N THR A 88 -1.76 9.52 -5.48
CA THR A 88 -1.31 10.04 -4.20
C THR A 88 -1.23 8.88 -3.20
N LEU A 89 -0.21 8.87 -2.35
CA LEU A 89 -0.01 7.80 -1.38
C LEU A 89 -0.86 8.06 -0.14
N LEU A 90 -1.49 7.01 0.40
CA LEU A 90 -2.25 7.11 1.65
C LEU A 90 -1.36 7.58 2.82
N ASN A 91 -0.08 7.16 2.82
CA ASN A 91 0.92 7.60 3.78
C ASN A 91 1.06 9.13 3.82
N ASP A 92 1.13 9.76 2.66
CA ASP A 92 1.37 11.20 2.54
C ASP A 92 0.14 12.04 2.92
N ASN A 93 -1.01 11.37 3.06
CA ASN A 93 -2.28 11.97 3.45
C ASN A 93 -2.69 11.65 4.90
N GLY A 94 -1.79 11.14 5.73
CA GLY A 94 -2.06 10.91 7.15
C GLY A 94 -2.45 9.49 7.54
N PHE A 95 -2.12 8.51 6.69
CA PHE A 95 -2.25 7.08 7.01
C PHE A 95 -0.88 6.37 6.96
N PRO A 96 -0.01 6.57 7.96
CA PRO A 96 1.39 6.11 7.95
C PRO A 96 1.53 4.62 8.31
N ILE A 97 0.80 3.74 7.65
CA ILE A 97 0.82 2.30 7.94
C ILE A 97 2.05 1.59 7.37
N TYR A 98 2.51 0.57 8.09
CA TYR A 98 3.34 -0.50 7.53
C TYR A 98 2.42 -1.56 6.91
N SER A 99 2.30 -1.57 5.58
CA SER A 99 1.28 -2.34 4.88
C SER A 99 1.53 -3.86 4.92
N GLN A 100 2.79 -4.28 4.84
CA GLN A 100 3.18 -5.69 4.80
C GLN A 100 4.23 -5.96 5.87
N THR A 101 3.83 -6.63 6.94
CA THR A 101 4.69 -6.91 8.09
C THR A 101 4.79 -8.41 8.36
N ILE A 102 5.91 -8.83 8.96
CA ILE A 102 6.00 -10.16 9.56
C ILE A 102 5.36 -10.07 10.94
N ALA A 103 4.31 -10.84 11.15
CA ALA A 103 3.57 -10.84 12.41
C ALA A 103 3.53 -12.22 13.04
N ILE A 104 3.68 -12.26 14.35
CA ILE A 104 3.49 -13.46 15.18
C ILE A 104 2.54 -13.14 16.35
N LYS A 105 1.94 -14.16 16.95
CA LYS A 105 1.22 -13.95 18.20
C LYS A 105 2.22 -13.66 19.32
N PRO A 106 1.98 -12.65 20.18
CA PRO A 106 2.89 -12.31 21.27
C PRO A 106 3.24 -13.52 22.15
N SER A 107 2.28 -14.42 22.41
CA SER A 107 2.51 -15.64 23.20
C SER A 107 3.44 -16.66 22.57
N MET A 108 3.80 -16.50 21.30
CA MET A 108 4.73 -17.40 20.58
C MET A 108 6.16 -16.83 20.51
N LYS A 109 6.39 -15.60 20.97
CA LYS A 109 7.68 -14.93 20.81
C LYS A 109 8.82 -15.75 21.41
N ASP A 110 8.70 -16.18 22.66
CA ASP A 110 9.75 -16.94 23.36
C ASP A 110 10.03 -18.29 22.69
N GLU A 111 8.97 -18.98 22.22
CA GLU A 111 9.12 -20.27 21.53
C GLU A 111 9.80 -20.10 20.16
N MET A 112 9.52 -19.00 19.46
CA MET A 112 10.02 -18.72 18.12
C MET A 112 11.33 -17.95 18.09
N ASP A 113 11.84 -17.46 19.22
CA ASP A 113 13.00 -16.59 19.31
C ASP A 113 14.21 -17.07 18.50
N ALA A 114 14.62 -18.31 18.69
CA ALA A 114 15.74 -18.91 17.93
C ALA A 114 15.46 -18.98 16.41
N CYS A 115 14.22 -19.22 16.01
CA CYS A 115 13.82 -19.24 14.61
C CYS A 115 13.81 -17.82 14.02
N LEU A 116 13.29 -16.84 14.75
CA LEU A 116 13.21 -15.45 14.29
C LEU A 116 14.60 -14.83 14.13
N THR A 117 15.51 -15.12 15.07
CA THR A 117 16.92 -14.68 15.00
C THR A 117 17.61 -15.12 13.69
N GLU A 118 17.27 -16.28 13.16
CA GLU A 118 17.83 -16.77 11.90
C GLU A 118 17.01 -16.32 10.68
N LEU A 119 15.68 -16.28 10.79
CA LEU A 119 14.80 -16.10 9.66
C LEU A 119 14.65 -14.62 9.26
N VAL A 120 14.53 -13.70 10.21
CA VAL A 120 14.32 -12.27 9.91
C VAL A 120 15.49 -11.69 9.12
N PRO A 121 16.77 -11.93 9.46
CA PRO A 121 17.89 -11.48 8.64
C PRO A 121 17.88 -12.05 7.21
N ILE A 122 17.35 -13.27 7.02
CA ILE A 122 17.21 -13.86 5.68
C ILE A 122 16.17 -13.08 4.84
N PHE A 123 15.05 -12.70 5.44
CA PHE A 123 14.06 -11.87 4.76
C PHE A 123 14.61 -10.48 4.44
N GLN A 124 15.29 -9.84 5.38
CA GLN A 124 15.95 -8.55 5.17
C GLN A 124 16.93 -8.62 4.01
N GLN A 125 17.82 -9.61 4.01
CA GLN A 125 18.78 -9.82 2.92
C GLN A 125 18.09 -10.13 1.59
N SER A 126 16.97 -10.85 1.61
CA SER A 126 16.21 -11.15 0.40
C SER A 126 15.62 -9.90 -0.23
N VAL A 127 15.12 -8.96 0.57
CA VAL A 127 14.64 -7.66 0.09
C VAL A 127 15.78 -6.87 -0.54
N VAL A 128 16.93 -6.76 0.14
CA VAL A 128 18.12 -6.07 -0.38
C VAL A 128 18.55 -6.68 -1.72
N SER A 129 18.72 -8.01 -1.77
CA SER A 129 19.14 -8.72 -2.98
C SER A 129 18.15 -8.57 -4.14
N TYR A 130 16.85 -8.54 -3.85
CA TYR A 130 15.81 -8.31 -4.85
C TYR A 130 15.92 -6.92 -5.47
N HIS A 131 16.15 -5.89 -4.65
CA HIS A 131 16.31 -4.53 -5.16
C HIS A 131 17.62 -4.32 -5.94
N GLU A 132 18.69 -5.02 -5.56
CA GLU A 132 19.98 -4.95 -6.26
C GLU A 132 19.95 -5.64 -7.64
N ASP A 133 19.29 -6.80 -7.73
CA ASP A 133 19.15 -7.57 -8.98
C ASP A 133 17.78 -8.25 -9.09
N PRO A 134 16.72 -7.53 -9.50
CA PRO A 134 15.37 -8.04 -9.56
C PRO A 134 15.10 -8.97 -10.73
N ALA A 135 15.95 -9.01 -11.76
CA ALA A 135 15.64 -9.61 -13.06
C ALA A 135 15.22 -11.09 -12.96
N ARG A 136 15.93 -11.89 -12.17
CA ARG A 136 15.62 -13.32 -11.99
C ARG A 136 14.29 -13.51 -11.25
N THR A 137 14.06 -12.75 -10.21
CA THR A 137 12.84 -12.85 -9.39
C THR A 137 11.63 -12.36 -10.19
N ASN A 138 11.77 -11.26 -10.92
CA ASN A 138 10.71 -10.75 -11.80
C ASN A 138 10.33 -11.79 -12.87
N ALA A 139 11.31 -12.42 -13.53
CA ALA A 139 11.02 -13.49 -14.49
C ALA A 139 10.26 -14.66 -13.85
N MET A 140 10.66 -15.06 -12.65
CA MET A 140 10.00 -16.14 -11.91
C MET A 140 8.54 -15.77 -11.55
N ILE A 141 8.29 -14.54 -11.11
CA ILE A 141 6.94 -14.07 -10.77
C ILE A 141 6.04 -14.08 -12.02
N VAL A 142 6.55 -13.59 -13.14
CA VAL A 142 5.81 -13.60 -14.42
C VAL A 142 5.50 -15.03 -14.86
N ASP A 143 6.47 -15.95 -14.79
CA ASP A 143 6.26 -17.36 -15.13
C ASP A 143 5.22 -18.03 -14.23
N ILE A 144 5.25 -17.75 -12.93
CA ILE A 144 4.26 -18.27 -11.96
C ILE A 144 2.88 -17.71 -12.28
N ASN A 145 2.75 -16.42 -12.57
CA ASN A 145 1.48 -15.81 -12.93
C ASN A 145 0.85 -16.52 -14.15
N VAL A 146 1.64 -16.78 -15.18
CA VAL A 146 1.19 -17.53 -16.37
C VAL A 146 0.76 -18.95 -16.02
N GLN A 147 1.45 -19.62 -15.09
CA GLN A 147 1.12 -20.99 -14.68
C GLN A 147 -0.20 -21.11 -13.89
N TYR A 148 -0.49 -20.11 -13.05
CA TYR A 148 -1.73 -20.11 -12.26
C TYR A 148 -2.96 -19.74 -13.09
N ASP A 149 -2.83 -18.91 -14.13
CA ASP A 149 -3.88 -18.55 -15.09
C ASP A 149 -5.22 -18.19 -14.40
N ASP A 150 -5.14 -17.37 -13.37
CA ASP A 150 -6.30 -16.95 -12.56
C ASP A 150 -7.03 -15.71 -13.11
N GLY A 151 -6.66 -15.28 -14.31
CA GLY A 151 -7.19 -14.09 -14.98
C GLY A 151 -6.45 -12.80 -14.65
N TRP A 152 -5.50 -12.82 -13.72
CA TRP A 152 -4.63 -11.70 -13.43
C TRP A 152 -3.49 -11.64 -14.45
N VAL A 153 -3.34 -10.50 -15.12
CA VAL A 153 -2.26 -10.29 -16.11
C VAL A 153 -1.10 -9.56 -15.49
N TYR A 154 0.04 -10.23 -15.38
CA TYR A 154 1.28 -9.65 -14.85
C TYR A 154 2.44 -9.89 -15.83
N THR A 155 2.84 -8.84 -16.51
CA THR A 155 3.87 -8.89 -17.57
C THR A 155 5.26 -8.55 -17.04
N ALA A 156 6.29 -8.79 -17.85
CA ALA A 156 7.65 -8.36 -17.53
C ALA A 156 7.72 -6.83 -17.29
N GLY A 157 6.98 -6.05 -18.08
CA GLY A 157 6.91 -4.61 -17.90
C GLY A 157 6.24 -4.19 -16.58
N ASN A 158 5.21 -4.93 -16.12
CA ASN A 158 4.65 -4.72 -14.78
C ASN A 158 5.71 -4.95 -13.70
N ALA A 159 6.47 -6.04 -13.81
CA ALA A 159 7.48 -6.41 -12.82
C ALA A 159 8.64 -5.38 -12.77
N GLU A 160 9.11 -4.90 -13.91
CA GLU A 160 10.13 -3.84 -14.00
C GLU A 160 9.60 -2.53 -13.40
N PHE A 161 8.38 -2.13 -13.76
CA PHE A 161 7.73 -0.93 -13.21
C PHE A 161 7.56 -1.04 -11.69
N ALA A 162 7.06 -2.19 -11.20
CA ALA A 162 6.85 -2.40 -9.77
C ALA A 162 8.13 -2.24 -8.96
N THR A 163 9.24 -2.80 -9.43
CA THR A 163 10.54 -2.68 -8.77
C THR A 163 11.02 -1.23 -8.74
N ALA A 164 10.89 -0.50 -9.85
CA ALA A 164 11.25 0.92 -9.93
C ALA A 164 10.38 1.78 -9.00
N ALA A 165 9.06 1.56 -9.00
CA ALA A 165 8.12 2.29 -8.17
C ALA A 165 8.33 2.03 -6.66
N MET A 166 8.66 0.80 -6.26
CA MET A 166 9.01 0.48 -4.88
C MET A 166 10.18 1.31 -4.38
N ALA A 167 11.19 1.51 -5.21
CA ALA A 167 12.36 2.33 -4.89
C ALA A 167 12.02 3.85 -4.93
N GLU A 168 11.31 4.30 -5.95
CA GLU A 168 10.97 5.71 -6.18
C GLU A 168 10.09 6.27 -5.04
N TYR A 169 9.06 5.53 -4.65
CA TYR A 169 8.13 5.94 -3.60
C TYR A 169 8.53 5.47 -2.20
N GLY A 170 9.67 4.79 -2.05
CA GLY A 170 10.12 4.26 -0.77
C GLY A 170 9.15 3.25 -0.15
N LEU A 171 8.43 2.47 -0.99
CA LEU A 171 7.41 1.51 -0.52
C LEU A 171 8.06 0.33 0.21
N VAL A 172 9.26 -0.02 -0.17
CA VAL A 172 10.07 -1.09 0.42
C VAL A 172 11.52 -0.61 0.48
N GLY A 173 12.19 -0.84 1.61
CA GLY A 173 13.59 -0.48 1.76
C GLY A 173 13.95 -0.12 3.19
N ASN A 174 15.05 0.61 3.33
CA ASN A 174 15.49 1.14 4.62
C ASN A 174 14.52 2.23 5.08
N GLY A 175 14.13 2.16 6.34
CA GLY A 175 13.40 3.21 7.02
C GLY A 175 14.33 4.35 7.50
N PRO A 176 14.06 4.94 8.67
CA PRO A 176 14.89 6.00 9.24
C PRO A 176 16.32 5.55 9.59
N ASP A 177 16.54 4.28 9.72
CA ASP A 177 17.85 3.65 9.87
C ASP A 177 18.26 2.88 8.59
N ALA A 178 19.44 2.25 8.63
CA ALA A 178 19.97 1.50 7.48
C ALA A 178 19.55 0.01 7.50
N ILE A 179 18.53 -0.37 8.27
CA ILE A 179 18.08 -1.75 8.42
C ILE A 179 16.70 -1.91 7.80
N VAL A 180 16.60 -2.76 6.79
CA VAL A 180 15.33 -3.08 6.13
C VAL A 180 14.40 -3.80 7.12
N GLY A 181 13.18 -3.31 7.24
CA GLY A 181 12.14 -3.93 8.06
C GLY A 181 12.08 -3.44 9.50
N ASN A 182 13.02 -2.62 9.96
CA ASN A 182 12.86 -1.93 11.24
C ASN A 182 11.65 -1.00 11.22
N MET A 183 10.92 -0.99 12.32
CA MET A 183 9.74 -0.17 12.48
C MET A 183 10.04 1.04 13.35
N ASP A 184 9.57 2.20 12.90
CA ASP A 184 9.61 3.44 13.64
C ASP A 184 8.46 3.46 14.67
N THR A 185 8.81 3.54 15.95
CA THR A 185 7.83 3.56 17.04
C THR A 185 6.97 4.81 17.05
N ASP A 186 7.49 5.95 16.58
CA ASP A 186 6.71 7.20 16.49
C ASP A 186 5.62 7.04 15.41
N ARG A 187 5.95 6.42 14.29
CA ARG A 187 4.99 6.09 13.24
C ARG A 187 3.89 5.11 13.71
N ILE A 188 4.24 4.14 14.56
CA ILE A 188 3.25 3.26 15.19
C ILE A 188 2.34 4.04 16.14
N GLN A 189 2.88 5.00 16.90
CA GLN A 189 2.08 5.86 17.77
C GLN A 189 1.12 6.73 16.96
N GLU A 190 1.56 7.32 15.86
CA GLU A 190 0.70 8.09 14.94
C GLU A 190 -0.47 7.26 14.43
N MET A 191 -0.26 5.97 14.13
CA MET A 191 -1.34 5.07 13.74
C MET A 191 -2.33 4.79 14.88
N LEU A 192 -1.84 4.57 16.10
CA LEU A 192 -2.71 4.39 17.27
C LEU A 192 -3.57 5.63 17.52
N ASP A 193 -2.97 6.82 17.41
CA ASP A 193 -3.66 8.10 17.57
C ASP A 193 -4.75 8.29 16.47
N ALA A 194 -4.45 7.90 15.23
CA ALA A 194 -5.39 7.97 14.12
C ALA A 194 -6.58 7.00 14.31
N ILE A 195 -6.33 5.79 14.79
CA ILE A 195 -7.35 4.80 15.14
C ILE A 195 -8.25 5.33 16.25
N ALA A 196 -7.66 5.90 17.31
CA ALA A 196 -8.39 6.49 18.42
C ALA A 196 -9.25 7.69 17.98
N LEU A 197 -8.70 8.58 17.13
CA LEU A 197 -9.41 9.71 16.56
C LEU A 197 -10.65 9.29 15.75
N ALA A 198 -10.52 8.20 14.98
CA ALA A 198 -11.61 7.63 14.21
C ALA A 198 -12.67 6.90 15.05
N GLY A 199 -12.43 6.72 16.35
CA GLY A 199 -13.32 5.98 17.25
C GLY A 199 -13.40 4.49 16.93
N LEU A 200 -12.38 3.94 16.28
CA LEU A 200 -12.31 2.52 15.95
C LEU A 200 -12.02 1.70 17.22
N GLU A 201 -12.66 0.53 17.30
CA GLU A 201 -12.49 -0.36 18.46
C GLU A 201 -11.04 -0.86 18.53
N HIS A 202 -10.36 -0.56 19.63
CA HIS A 202 -9.00 -1.02 19.94
C HIS A 202 -8.78 -1.07 21.45
N ASP A 203 -7.71 -1.73 21.88
CA ASP A 203 -7.27 -1.68 23.27
C ASP A 203 -6.48 -0.39 23.53
N GLU A 204 -7.09 0.56 24.24
CA GLU A 204 -6.49 1.86 24.56
C GLU A 204 -5.20 1.76 25.43
N SER A 205 -4.90 0.60 26.00
CA SER A 205 -3.68 0.37 26.78
C SER A 205 -2.47 0.00 25.92
N LEU A 206 -2.66 -0.31 24.64
CA LEU A 206 -1.58 -0.67 23.72
C LEU A 206 -0.62 0.50 23.51
N THR A 207 0.66 0.16 23.55
CA THR A 207 1.76 1.06 23.21
C THR A 207 2.49 0.53 21.97
N PRO A 208 3.30 1.34 21.28
CA PRO A 208 4.14 0.84 20.18
C PRO A 208 5.01 -0.37 20.57
N ALA A 209 5.53 -0.41 21.80
CA ALA A 209 6.35 -1.52 22.29
C ALA A 209 5.58 -2.85 22.45
N ASP A 210 4.26 -2.81 22.56
CA ASP A 210 3.42 -4.01 22.61
C ASP A 210 3.14 -4.57 21.21
N LEU A 211 3.32 -3.76 20.17
CA LEU A 211 2.95 -4.07 18.80
C LEU A 211 4.14 -4.44 17.92
N VAL A 212 5.30 -3.83 18.15
CA VAL A 212 6.47 -4.01 17.28
C VAL A 212 7.75 -4.26 18.08
N THR A 213 8.70 -4.94 17.44
CA THR A 213 10.07 -5.15 17.96
C THR A 213 11.07 -5.11 16.82
N ASN A 214 12.24 -4.54 17.05
CA ASN A 214 13.40 -4.53 16.15
C ASN A 214 14.55 -5.36 16.73
N GLU A 215 14.24 -6.42 17.47
CA GLU A 215 15.24 -7.25 18.12
C GLU A 215 15.93 -8.25 17.18
N TYR A 216 15.38 -8.46 15.99
CA TYR A 216 15.85 -9.49 15.05
C TYR A 216 16.47 -8.92 13.79
#